data_9be115c2d83524d80ce34053a675a76b
#
_entry.id   9be115c2d83524d80ce34053a675a76b
#
_cell.length_a   1.000
_cell.length_b   1.000
_cell.length_c   1.000
_cell.angle_alpha   90.00
_cell.angle_beta   90.00
_cell.angle_gamma   90.00
#
_symmetry.space_group_name_H-M   'P 1'
#
loop_
_entity.id
_entity.type
_entity.pdbx_description
1 polymer ?
#
loop_
_entity_poly.entity_id
_entity_poly.type
_entity_poly.pdbx_seq_one_letter_code
_entity_poly.pdbx_strand_id
1 'polypeptide(L)'
;VIDRPLELAEDTSQSEDALLHFAMNYDFDILVFIQPTSPLLSADYINEGINILLKNHNFDSVCSVYKEHWIPRWELNGKPYNWNINNRPRRQDKSEKYVENGAFYITSRKKLIESKLRYSGKIAFVEMPMSKSFQIDTLDDLELIKRIIK
;
A
#
# COMPACT_ATOMS: atom_id res chain seq x y z
N VAL A 1 -20.08 -1.11 -12.32
CA VAL A 1 -20.21 -1.48 -10.89
C VAL A 1 -20.50 -2.97 -10.84
N ILE A 2 -19.84 -3.68 -9.95
CA ILE A 2 -19.97 -5.13 -9.77
C ILE A 2 -20.31 -5.37 -8.31
N ASP A 3 -21.31 -6.21 -8.08
CA ASP A 3 -21.71 -6.57 -6.72
C ASP A 3 -20.71 -7.57 -6.13
N ARG A 4 -20.27 -7.30 -4.91
CA ARG A 4 -19.46 -8.23 -4.13
C ARG A 4 -20.38 -9.21 -3.42
N PRO A 5 -20.16 -10.54 -3.50
CA PRO A 5 -20.90 -11.52 -2.74
C PRO A 5 -20.92 -11.20 -1.24
N LEU A 6 -22.03 -11.47 -0.57
CA LEU A 6 -22.18 -11.13 0.85
C LEU A 6 -21.15 -11.82 1.74
N GLU A 7 -20.83 -13.07 1.44
CA GLU A 7 -19.81 -13.86 2.15
C GLU A 7 -18.38 -13.27 2.03
N LEU A 8 -18.13 -12.44 1.02
CA LEU A 8 -16.85 -11.72 0.86
C LEU A 8 -16.91 -10.29 1.41
N ALA A 9 -18.06 -9.89 1.98
CA ALA A 9 -18.29 -8.54 2.51
C ALA A 9 -18.35 -8.49 4.04
N GLU A 10 -18.03 -9.59 4.71
CA GLU A 10 -17.95 -9.69 6.16
C GLU A 10 -16.72 -8.98 6.73
N ASP A 11 -16.76 -8.60 8.01
CA ASP A 11 -15.65 -7.92 8.70
C ASP A 11 -14.36 -8.76 8.75
N THR A 12 -14.49 -10.09 8.63
CA THR A 12 -13.36 -11.04 8.58
C THR A 12 -12.83 -11.29 7.19
N SER A 13 -13.51 -10.82 6.14
CA SER A 13 -13.12 -11.04 4.75
C SER A 13 -11.88 -10.22 4.39
N GLN A 14 -10.90 -10.88 3.77
CA GLN A 14 -9.69 -10.20 3.29
C GLN A 14 -9.95 -9.51 1.95
N SER A 15 -9.21 -8.43 1.69
CA SER A 15 -9.29 -7.76 0.39
C SER A 15 -8.92 -8.70 -0.76
N GLU A 16 -7.98 -9.62 -0.52
CA GLU A 16 -7.54 -10.63 -1.47
C GLU A 16 -8.68 -11.51 -1.96
N ASP A 17 -9.61 -11.89 -1.09
CA ASP A 17 -10.75 -12.74 -1.47
C ASP A 17 -11.64 -12.03 -2.50
N ALA A 18 -11.90 -10.74 -2.30
CA ALA A 18 -12.66 -9.93 -3.25
C ALA A 18 -11.91 -9.74 -4.58
N LEU A 19 -10.58 -9.52 -4.53
CA LEU A 19 -9.76 -9.39 -5.73
C LEU A 19 -9.71 -10.69 -6.54
N LEU A 20 -9.59 -11.84 -5.86
CA LEU A 20 -9.59 -13.15 -6.50
C LEU A 20 -10.96 -13.47 -7.10
N HIS A 21 -12.05 -13.20 -6.38
CA HIS A 21 -13.39 -13.37 -6.91
C HIS A 21 -13.57 -12.54 -8.20
N PHE A 22 -13.12 -11.28 -8.21
CA PHE A 22 -13.13 -10.45 -9.40
C PHE A 22 -12.31 -11.07 -10.54
N ALA A 23 -11.09 -11.51 -10.26
CA ALA A 23 -10.19 -12.10 -11.26
C ALA A 23 -10.70 -13.43 -11.84
N MET A 24 -11.51 -14.17 -11.08
CA MET A 24 -12.11 -15.43 -11.57
C MET A 24 -13.32 -15.19 -12.49
N ASN A 25 -14.04 -14.10 -12.30
CA ASN A 25 -15.27 -13.80 -13.03
C ASN A 25 -15.10 -12.84 -14.20
N TYR A 26 -13.98 -12.09 -14.27
CA TYR A 26 -13.74 -11.09 -15.30
C TYR A 26 -12.37 -11.29 -15.93
N ASP A 27 -12.28 -10.97 -17.22
CA ASP A 27 -11.03 -11.00 -17.97
C ASP A 27 -10.42 -9.60 -18.04
N PHE A 28 -9.14 -9.49 -17.70
CA PHE A 28 -8.33 -8.26 -17.73
C PHE A 28 -6.84 -8.61 -17.69
N ASP A 29 -5.99 -7.73 -18.16
CA ASP A 29 -4.54 -7.92 -18.13
C ASP A 29 -3.94 -7.49 -16.80
N ILE A 30 -4.32 -6.30 -16.32
CA ILE A 30 -3.75 -5.62 -15.15
C ILE A 30 -4.87 -5.20 -14.20
N LEU A 31 -4.67 -5.51 -12.92
CA LEU A 31 -5.48 -5.01 -11.81
C LEU A 31 -4.79 -3.81 -11.18
N VAL A 32 -5.52 -2.73 -10.98
CA VAL A 32 -5.14 -1.61 -10.11
C VAL A 32 -6.09 -1.61 -8.92
N PHE A 33 -5.59 -2.04 -7.78
CA PHE A 33 -6.34 -2.02 -6.53
C PHE A 33 -6.05 -0.72 -5.79
N ILE A 34 -7.06 0.13 -5.65
CA ILE A 34 -7.00 1.43 -4.97
C ILE A 34 -7.77 1.33 -3.66
N GLN A 35 -7.14 1.75 -2.55
CA GLN A 35 -7.84 1.83 -1.27
C GLN A 35 -8.56 3.19 -1.13
N PRO A 36 -9.86 3.21 -0.84
CA PRO A 36 -10.64 4.45 -0.71
C PRO A 36 -10.22 5.32 0.47
N THR A 37 -9.45 4.76 1.40
CA THR A 37 -8.89 5.45 2.56
C THR A 37 -7.71 6.39 2.21
N SER A 38 -7.29 6.48 0.95
CA SER A 38 -6.16 7.30 0.48
C SER A 38 -6.62 8.51 -0.35
N PRO A 39 -7.26 9.52 0.25
CA PRO A 39 -7.93 10.61 -0.47
C PRO A 39 -6.98 11.59 -1.16
N LEU A 40 -5.68 11.54 -0.85
CA LEU A 40 -4.66 12.42 -1.46
C LEU A 40 -3.91 11.75 -2.62
N LEU A 41 -4.32 10.54 -3.01
CA LEU A 41 -3.81 9.84 -4.18
C LEU A 41 -4.16 10.61 -5.45
N SER A 42 -3.20 10.76 -6.36
CA SER A 42 -3.44 11.32 -7.70
C SER A 42 -3.23 10.28 -8.79
N ALA A 43 -3.84 10.52 -9.95
CA ALA A 43 -3.73 9.65 -11.11
C ALA A 43 -2.28 9.50 -11.61
N ASP A 44 -1.42 10.48 -11.36
CA ASP A 44 -0.02 10.45 -11.80
C ASP A 44 0.75 9.29 -11.19
N TYR A 45 0.56 9.03 -9.89
CA TYR A 45 1.21 7.89 -9.21
C TYR A 45 0.72 6.55 -9.74
N ILE A 46 -0.58 6.43 -10.04
CA ILE A 46 -1.17 5.23 -10.63
C ILE A 46 -0.58 5.01 -12.03
N ASN A 47 -0.53 6.06 -12.85
CA ASN A 47 0.03 6.00 -14.20
C ASN A 47 1.52 5.64 -14.19
N GLU A 48 2.28 6.17 -13.22
CA GLU A 48 3.67 5.78 -13.00
C GLU A 48 3.79 4.28 -12.73
N GLY A 49 2.99 3.75 -11.79
CA GLY A 49 2.99 2.33 -11.45
C GLY A 49 2.61 1.42 -12.62
N ILE A 50 1.59 1.78 -13.39
CA ILE A 50 1.20 1.07 -14.63
C ILE A 50 2.36 1.08 -15.63
N ASN A 51 2.98 2.22 -15.84
CA ASN A 51 4.11 2.35 -16.77
C ASN A 51 5.32 1.50 -16.35
N ILE A 52 5.62 1.41 -15.04
CA ILE A 52 6.68 0.54 -14.52
C ILE A 52 6.39 -0.91 -14.90
N LEU A 53 5.18 -1.39 -14.65
CA LEU A 53 4.82 -2.78 -14.91
C LEU A 53 4.79 -3.11 -16.40
N LEU A 54 4.30 -2.19 -17.25
CA LEU A 54 4.20 -2.39 -18.70
C LEU A 54 5.56 -2.31 -19.41
N LYS A 55 6.43 -1.39 -18.98
CA LYS A 55 7.70 -1.11 -19.66
C LYS A 55 8.87 -1.93 -19.15
N ASN A 56 8.76 -2.49 -17.95
CA ASN A 56 9.85 -3.20 -17.30
C ASN A 56 9.41 -4.60 -16.86
N HIS A 57 9.62 -5.56 -17.75
CA HIS A 57 9.29 -6.98 -17.51
C HIS A 57 10.08 -7.65 -16.37
N ASN A 58 10.96 -6.92 -15.68
CA ASN A 58 11.64 -7.42 -14.50
C ASN A 58 10.80 -7.37 -13.22
N PHE A 59 9.64 -6.70 -13.24
CA PHE A 59 8.76 -6.60 -12.08
C PHE A 59 7.45 -7.37 -12.32
N ASP A 60 6.97 -8.00 -11.26
CA ASP A 60 5.73 -8.79 -11.24
C ASP A 60 4.56 -8.00 -10.66
N SER A 61 4.86 -7.02 -9.82
CA SER A 61 3.86 -6.17 -9.18
C SER A 61 4.45 -4.82 -8.75
N VAL A 62 3.56 -3.88 -8.41
CA VAL A 62 3.91 -2.55 -7.92
C VAL A 62 3.11 -2.24 -6.67
N CYS A 63 3.72 -1.59 -5.68
CA CYS A 63 2.98 -1.00 -4.57
C CYS A 63 3.44 0.43 -4.30
N SER A 64 2.53 1.21 -3.73
CA SER A 64 2.79 2.59 -3.33
C SER A 64 3.45 2.64 -1.95
N VAL A 65 4.47 3.48 -1.82
CA VAL A 65 5.26 3.63 -0.60
C VAL A 65 5.57 5.12 -0.35
N TYR A 66 5.98 5.42 0.87
CA TYR A 66 6.69 6.68 1.14
C TYR A 66 8.02 6.40 1.84
N LYS A 67 8.92 7.35 1.76
CA LYS A 67 10.22 7.26 2.42
C LYS A 67 10.12 7.79 3.84
N GLU A 68 10.44 6.95 4.81
CA GLU A 68 10.45 7.29 6.23
C GLU A 68 11.88 7.48 6.72
N HIS A 69 12.14 8.59 7.39
CA HIS A 69 13.33 8.71 8.22
C HIS A 69 13.22 7.76 9.41
N TRP A 70 14.36 7.23 9.86
CA TRP A 70 14.36 6.37 11.03
C TRP A 70 13.72 7.05 12.24
N ILE A 71 12.75 6.34 12.86
CA ILE A 71 12.04 6.74 14.07
C ILE A 71 12.28 5.68 15.14
N PRO A 72 12.67 6.07 16.38
CA PRO A 72 12.77 5.13 17.48
C PRO A 72 11.38 4.61 17.84
N ARG A 73 11.19 3.30 17.74
CA ARG A 73 9.92 2.62 18.05
C ARG A 73 10.05 1.87 19.36
N TRP A 74 8.94 1.80 20.09
CA TRP A 74 8.82 1.11 21.36
C TRP A 74 7.71 0.07 21.30
N GLU A 75 7.92 -1.04 21.96
CA GLU A 75 6.84 -1.96 22.29
C GLU A 75 5.95 -1.36 23.41
N LEU A 76 4.70 -1.80 23.50
CA LEU A 76 3.77 -1.32 24.52
C LEU A 76 4.25 -1.60 25.95
N ASN A 77 5.10 -2.59 26.15
CA ASN A 77 5.72 -2.94 27.43
C ASN A 77 6.92 -2.05 27.79
N GLY A 78 7.23 -1.02 26.97
CA GLY A 78 8.33 -0.08 27.21
C GLY A 78 9.70 -0.54 26.74
N LYS A 79 9.82 -1.64 26.00
CA LYS A 79 11.09 -2.07 25.40
C LYS A 79 11.34 -1.38 24.05
N PRO A 80 12.60 -0.99 23.76
CA PRO A 80 12.95 -0.53 22.42
C PRO A 80 12.73 -1.63 21.38
N TYR A 81 12.06 -1.30 20.26
CA TYR A 81 11.78 -2.25 19.18
C TYR A 81 12.90 -2.29 18.12
N ASN A 82 13.34 -1.13 17.63
CA ASN A 82 14.25 -1.04 16.49
C ASN A 82 15.61 -0.39 16.83
N TRP A 83 15.96 -0.31 18.11
CA TRP A 83 17.20 0.31 18.59
C TRP A 83 17.61 -0.26 19.96
N ASN A 84 18.85 0.05 20.40
CA ASN A 84 19.37 -0.38 21.70
C ASN A 84 19.37 0.80 22.67
N ILE A 85 18.78 0.61 23.87
CA ILE A 85 18.66 1.67 24.88
C ILE A 85 20.03 2.18 25.37
N ASN A 86 21.05 1.32 25.40
CA ASN A 86 22.39 1.67 25.81
C ASN A 86 23.23 2.33 24.68
N ASN A 87 22.73 2.30 23.44
CA ASN A 87 23.39 2.87 22.28
C ASN A 87 22.35 3.42 21.29
N ARG A 88 21.73 4.54 21.68
CA ARG A 88 20.70 5.19 20.84
C ARG A 88 21.38 5.84 19.63
N PRO A 89 21.04 5.40 18.39
CA PRO A 89 21.59 6.01 17.19
C PRO A 89 21.03 7.40 16.96
N ARG A 90 21.77 8.25 16.27
CA ARG A 90 21.25 9.51 15.74
C ARG A 90 20.43 9.20 14.48
N ARG A 91 19.45 10.06 14.17
CA ARG A 91 18.57 9.87 13.00
C ARG A 91 19.37 9.78 11.70
N GLN A 92 20.37 10.64 11.53
CA GLN A 92 21.23 10.70 10.34
C GLN A 92 22.17 9.49 10.18
N ASP A 93 22.37 8.69 11.23
CA ASP A 93 23.21 7.49 11.17
C ASP A 93 22.44 6.26 10.67
N LYS A 94 21.14 6.42 10.42
CA LYS A 94 20.25 5.35 9.96
C LYS A 94 19.76 5.62 8.54
N SER A 95 19.78 4.57 7.73
CA SER A 95 19.21 4.63 6.39
C SER A 95 17.71 4.84 6.43
N GLU A 96 17.21 5.62 5.49
CA GLU A 96 15.78 5.71 5.20
C GLU A 96 15.22 4.35 4.80
N LYS A 97 13.95 4.14 5.06
CA LYS A 97 13.19 2.94 4.71
C LYS A 97 11.96 3.32 3.93
N TYR A 98 11.55 2.46 3.02
CA TYR A 98 10.22 2.55 2.47
C TYR A 98 9.20 1.97 3.44
N VAL A 99 8.09 2.69 3.56
CA VAL A 99 6.91 2.27 4.30
C VAL A 99 5.75 2.20 3.31
N GLU A 100 5.07 1.08 3.31
CA GLU A 100 3.87 0.89 2.50
C GLU A 100 2.77 1.83 3.01
N ASN A 101 2.21 2.64 2.11
CA ASN A 101 1.18 3.62 2.47
C ASN A 101 -0.24 3.15 2.14
N GLY A 102 -0.38 1.95 1.57
CA GLY A 102 -1.67 1.35 1.28
C GLY A 102 -2.50 2.03 0.20
N ALA A 103 -1.98 3.06 -0.49
CA ALA A 103 -2.79 3.83 -1.41
C ALA A 103 -3.23 3.01 -2.63
N PHE A 104 -2.30 2.26 -3.24
CA PHE A 104 -2.62 1.38 -4.35
C PHE A 104 -1.62 0.24 -4.55
N TYR A 105 -2.09 -0.80 -5.25
CA TYR A 105 -1.32 -1.96 -5.67
C TYR A 105 -1.63 -2.28 -7.12
N ILE A 106 -0.62 -2.72 -7.89
CA ILE A 106 -0.81 -3.08 -9.29
C ILE A 106 -0.18 -4.45 -9.52
N THR A 107 -0.94 -5.36 -10.12
CA THR A 107 -0.47 -6.70 -10.48
C THR A 107 -1.17 -7.18 -11.75
N SER A 108 -0.59 -8.16 -12.44
CA SER A 108 -1.31 -8.81 -13.54
C SER A 108 -2.34 -9.80 -12.99
N ARG A 109 -3.41 -10.03 -13.75
CA ARG A 109 -4.42 -11.07 -13.44
C ARG A 109 -3.75 -12.43 -13.20
N LYS A 110 -2.81 -12.82 -14.06
CA LYS A 110 -2.07 -14.05 -13.94
C LYS A 110 -1.37 -14.17 -12.60
N LYS A 111 -0.61 -13.16 -12.20
CA LYS A 111 0.13 -13.15 -10.92
C LYS A 111 -0.79 -13.14 -9.71
N LEU A 112 -1.90 -12.42 -9.77
CA LEU A 112 -2.91 -12.43 -8.71
C LEU A 112 -3.48 -13.84 -8.50
N ILE A 113 -3.88 -14.53 -9.56
CA ILE A 113 -4.43 -15.89 -9.48
C ILE A 113 -3.39 -16.90 -8.98
N GLU A 114 -2.15 -16.81 -9.48
CA GLU A 114 -1.05 -17.72 -9.09
C GLU A 114 -0.65 -17.56 -7.61
N SER A 115 -0.50 -16.32 -7.16
CA SER A 115 0.01 -16.02 -5.80
C SER A 115 -1.09 -15.93 -4.75
N LYS A 116 -2.31 -15.60 -5.17
CA LYS A 116 -3.45 -15.23 -4.31
C LYS A 116 -3.19 -13.97 -3.46
N LEU A 117 -2.24 -13.12 -3.88
CA LEU A 117 -1.83 -11.92 -3.16
C LEU A 117 -1.93 -10.69 -4.07
N ARG A 118 -2.23 -9.53 -3.48
CA ARG A 118 -2.31 -8.23 -4.18
C ARG A 118 -0.98 -7.80 -4.80
N TYR A 119 0.14 -8.33 -4.31
CA TYR A 119 1.47 -8.20 -4.89
C TYR A 119 2.28 -9.48 -4.63
N SER A 120 3.18 -9.80 -5.55
CA SER A 120 4.01 -10.99 -5.45
C SER A 120 5.23 -10.87 -6.36
N GLY A 121 6.15 -11.83 -6.25
CA GLY A 121 7.35 -11.87 -7.07
C GLY A 121 8.28 -10.69 -6.82
N LYS A 122 8.82 -10.11 -7.88
CA LYS A 122 9.68 -8.93 -7.80
C LYS A 122 8.85 -7.66 -7.83
N ILE A 123 8.83 -6.95 -6.71
CA ILE A 123 7.97 -5.79 -6.48
C ILE A 123 8.72 -4.50 -6.81
N ALA A 124 8.12 -3.63 -7.62
CA ALA A 124 8.54 -2.25 -7.78
C ALA A 124 7.77 -1.32 -6.84
N PHE A 125 8.35 -0.18 -6.55
CA PHE A 125 7.75 0.84 -5.70
C PHE A 125 7.48 2.13 -6.49
N VAL A 126 6.31 2.73 -6.22
CA VAL A 126 6.04 4.13 -6.56
C VAL A 126 6.14 4.94 -5.28
N GLU A 127 7.12 5.84 -5.24
CA GLU A 127 7.35 6.69 -4.09
C GLU A 127 6.39 7.89 -4.10
N MET A 128 5.55 7.98 -3.09
CA MET A 128 4.69 9.14 -2.85
C MET A 128 5.28 9.99 -1.74
N PRO A 129 5.16 11.33 -1.79
CA PRO A 129 5.52 12.17 -0.65
C PRO A 129 4.74 11.76 0.60
N MET A 130 5.36 11.83 1.78
CA MET A 130 4.69 11.54 3.05
C MET A 130 3.40 12.34 3.21
N SER A 131 3.40 13.61 2.78
CA SER A 131 2.22 14.49 2.81
C SER A 131 1.04 14.04 1.94
N LYS A 132 1.28 13.12 0.99
CA LYS A 132 0.26 12.51 0.12
C LYS A 132 -0.08 11.06 0.53
N SER A 133 0.58 10.56 1.56
CA SER A 133 0.49 9.16 2.02
C SER A 133 -0.40 8.99 3.27
N PHE A 134 -1.12 10.04 3.68
CA PHE A 134 -2.06 9.94 4.80
C PHE A 134 -3.28 9.11 4.41
N GLN A 135 -3.67 8.23 5.33
CA GLN A 135 -4.89 7.42 5.22
C GLN A 135 -5.95 7.88 6.21
N ILE A 136 -7.19 7.53 5.95
CA ILE A 136 -8.34 7.76 6.84
C ILE A 136 -8.71 6.41 7.44
N ASP A 137 -8.19 6.11 8.62
CA ASP A 137 -8.51 4.92 9.39
C ASP A 137 -9.34 5.26 10.64
N THR A 138 -9.30 6.53 11.07
CA THR A 138 -10.01 7.04 12.24
C THR A 138 -10.77 8.33 11.92
N LEU A 139 -11.66 8.75 12.84
CA LEU A 139 -12.33 10.06 12.72
C LEU A 139 -11.34 11.23 12.83
N ASP A 140 -10.29 11.08 13.61
CA ASP A 140 -9.23 12.10 13.74
C ASP A 140 -8.47 12.28 12.43
N ASP A 141 -8.19 11.19 11.69
CA ASP A 141 -7.59 11.26 10.36
C ASP A 141 -8.51 12.00 9.38
N LEU A 142 -9.82 11.73 9.42
CA LEU A 142 -10.79 12.42 8.59
C LEU A 142 -10.80 13.92 8.86
N GLU A 143 -10.76 14.34 10.13
CA GLU A 143 -10.70 15.77 10.48
C GLU A 143 -9.39 16.43 10.03
N LEU A 144 -8.26 15.70 10.11
CA LEU A 144 -6.98 16.17 9.58
C LEU A 144 -7.05 16.37 8.07
N ILE A 145 -7.53 15.36 7.34
CA ILE A 145 -7.63 15.38 5.88
C ILE A 145 -8.57 16.50 5.40
N LYS A 146 -9.70 16.75 6.05
CA LYS A 146 -10.58 17.88 5.75
C LYS A 146 -9.87 19.24 5.81
N ARG A 147 -8.84 19.39 6.66
CA ARG A 147 -8.05 20.63 6.74
C ARG A 147 -6.99 20.74 5.64
N ILE A 148 -6.53 19.60 5.11
CA ILE A 148 -5.51 19.54 4.04
C ILE A 148 -6.15 19.78 2.66
N ILE A 149 -7.38 19.30 2.43
CA ILE A 149 -8.05 19.38 1.13
C ILE A 149 -8.70 20.78 0.89
N LYS A 150 -8.73 21.65 1.89
CA LYS A 150 -9.15 23.05 1.69
C LYS A 150 -8.16 23.76 0.79
#